data_e9b52e7636c39709c974d7431f5682bd
#
_entry.id   e9b52e7636c39709c974d7431f5682bd
#
_cell.length_a   1.000
_cell.length_b   1.000
_cell.length_c   1.000
_cell.angle_alpha   90.00
_cell.angle_beta   90.00
_cell.angle_gamma   90.00
#
_symmetry.space_group_name_H-M   'P 1'
#
loop_
_entity.id
_entity.type
_entity.pdbx_description
1 polymer ?
#
loop_
_entity_poly.entity_id
_entity_poly.type
_entity_poly.pdbx_seq_one_letter_code
_entity_poly.pdbx_strand_id
1 'polypeptide(L)'
;MEVLEKVNRNESDVSMKTLISFGMGSLGNNIICAMIGTYLTIYLTDSFGISAAAVGTLFLVARIIDAITDPIMGMIVDNTKSKMGKSRPYLLFVPIFMGIATIMCFSSPNLSDTGKIVWVYISYILWGICFTAMDTPYWSLSANITQSAQGRTKIITSARTIAFGGSLVVSVFTLPLVAKFGNWTIVAIVYSITAAICTWVTVWGVREINTNRKPQKQGIKQLKELFKTNRPLRIVLISMLMLEITYALRNGFSIYYIKYNFNAELYIPLVTGISITTGMLGGICTPSITKILGKRKTALFGIAINAIGFLSIFLLKYSNLKMMLVINAFMGLAEGAANISLASMVADCVEYGEWKTGKRSEGMIFSLNIFKSKIASAIGGSLCGYILAYIGYTANESQST
;
A
#
# COMPACT_ATOMS: atom_id res chain seq x y z
N MET A 1 -38.36 21.48 -8.77
CA MET A 1 -37.42 21.07 -7.73
C MET A 1 -37.36 19.55 -7.59
N GLU A 2 -38.47 18.84 -7.41
CA GLU A 2 -38.49 17.34 -7.28
C GLU A 2 -37.92 16.58 -8.49
N VAL A 3 -38.10 17.07 -9.71
CA VAL A 3 -37.55 16.45 -10.92
C VAL A 3 -36.01 16.59 -10.96
N LEU A 4 -35.48 17.73 -10.53
CA LEU A 4 -34.04 17.97 -10.41
C LEU A 4 -33.40 17.17 -9.25
N GLU A 5 -34.14 16.95 -8.15
CA GLU A 5 -33.68 16.07 -7.07
C GLU A 5 -33.72 14.58 -7.46
N LYS A 6 -34.70 14.13 -8.23
CA LYS A 6 -34.74 12.74 -8.77
C LYS A 6 -33.65 12.49 -9.81
N VAL A 7 -33.35 13.45 -10.67
CA VAL A 7 -32.24 13.35 -11.63
C VAL A 7 -30.91 13.31 -10.90
N ASN A 8 -30.70 14.17 -9.88
CA ASN A 8 -29.50 14.16 -9.05
C ASN A 8 -29.33 12.88 -8.18
N ARG A 9 -30.43 12.28 -7.72
CA ARG A 9 -30.37 11.00 -6.98
C ARG A 9 -29.99 9.82 -7.89
N ASN A 10 -30.48 9.78 -9.12
CA ASN A 10 -30.16 8.69 -10.06
C ASN A 10 -28.76 8.77 -10.64
N GLU A 11 -28.13 9.97 -10.73
CA GLU A 11 -26.74 10.11 -11.20
C GLU A 11 -25.69 9.84 -10.10
N SER A 12 -26.07 9.84 -8.83
CA SER A 12 -25.15 9.61 -7.70
C SER A 12 -25.04 8.14 -7.28
N ASP A 13 -25.91 7.26 -7.72
CA ASP A 13 -25.95 5.88 -7.27
C ASP A 13 -25.17 4.94 -8.19
N VAL A 14 -23.88 4.76 -7.81
CA VAL A 14 -23.08 3.65 -8.35
C VAL A 14 -23.64 2.33 -7.82
N SER A 15 -23.95 1.39 -8.70
CA SER A 15 -24.55 0.11 -8.31
C SER A 15 -23.63 -0.67 -7.36
N MET A 16 -24.21 -1.42 -6.41
CA MET A 16 -23.45 -2.27 -5.49
C MET A 16 -22.58 -3.28 -6.25
N LYS A 17 -23.06 -3.79 -7.38
CA LYS A 17 -22.30 -4.67 -8.26
C LYS A 17 -21.02 -4.00 -8.76
N THR A 18 -21.08 -2.72 -9.19
CA THR A 18 -19.92 -1.96 -9.63
C THR A 18 -18.93 -1.70 -8.49
N LEU A 19 -19.43 -1.38 -7.28
CA LEU A 19 -18.61 -1.16 -6.09
C LEU A 19 -17.83 -2.43 -5.72
N ILE A 20 -18.50 -3.57 -5.66
CA ILE A 20 -17.87 -4.85 -5.34
C ILE A 20 -16.91 -5.26 -6.46
N SER A 21 -17.33 -5.18 -7.72
CA SER A 21 -16.47 -5.57 -8.85
C SER A 21 -15.21 -4.72 -8.93
N PHE A 22 -15.29 -3.41 -8.70
CA PHE A 22 -14.11 -2.55 -8.62
C PHE A 22 -13.26 -2.89 -7.40
N GLY A 23 -13.88 -3.13 -6.24
CA GLY A 23 -13.18 -3.53 -5.02
C GLY A 23 -12.42 -4.85 -5.16
N MET A 24 -12.91 -5.80 -5.94
CA MET A 24 -12.21 -7.08 -6.20
C MET A 24 -10.86 -6.87 -6.86
N GLY A 25 -10.72 -5.93 -7.81
CA GLY A 25 -9.42 -5.59 -8.37
C GLY A 25 -8.45 -5.03 -7.33
N SER A 26 -8.95 -4.22 -6.40
CA SER A 26 -8.15 -3.73 -5.26
C SER A 26 -7.73 -4.86 -4.32
N LEU A 27 -8.60 -5.83 -4.07
CA LEU A 27 -8.29 -7.05 -3.31
C LEU A 27 -7.12 -7.81 -3.95
N GLY A 28 -7.22 -8.11 -5.25
CA GLY A 28 -6.18 -8.83 -6.00
C GLY A 28 -4.84 -8.09 -5.98
N ASN A 29 -4.87 -6.78 -6.26
CA ASN A 29 -3.67 -5.95 -6.20
C ASN A 29 -3.03 -5.95 -4.80
N ASN A 30 -3.87 -5.88 -3.76
CA ASN A 30 -3.41 -5.85 -2.37
C ASN A 30 -2.84 -7.20 -1.90
N ILE A 31 -3.37 -8.34 -2.38
CA ILE A 31 -2.79 -9.68 -2.12
C ILE A 31 -1.33 -9.72 -2.59
N ILE A 32 -1.06 -9.32 -3.83
CA ILE A 32 0.30 -9.34 -4.38
C ILE A 32 1.21 -8.34 -3.65
N CYS A 33 0.73 -7.11 -3.41
CA CYS A 33 1.50 -6.10 -2.70
C CYS A 33 1.82 -6.50 -1.26
N ALA A 34 0.86 -7.09 -0.55
CA ALA A 34 1.07 -7.55 0.82
C ALA A 34 2.07 -8.71 0.89
N MET A 35 2.01 -9.64 -0.07
CA MET A 35 2.98 -10.75 -0.14
C MET A 35 4.41 -10.23 -0.32
N ILE A 36 4.62 -9.34 -1.28
CA ILE A 36 5.92 -8.71 -1.54
C ILE A 36 6.35 -7.84 -0.34
N GLY A 37 5.48 -6.94 0.12
CA GLY A 37 5.82 -5.98 1.17
C GLY A 37 6.08 -6.61 2.54
N THR A 38 5.46 -7.75 2.82
CA THR A 38 5.58 -8.41 4.13
C THR A 38 6.64 -9.50 4.12
N TYR A 39 6.67 -10.34 3.09
CA TYR A 39 7.42 -11.59 3.13
C TYR A 39 8.64 -11.65 2.21
N LEU A 40 8.77 -10.73 1.22
CA LEU A 40 9.89 -10.79 0.28
C LEU A 40 11.24 -10.65 0.98
N THR A 41 11.37 -9.70 1.91
CA THR A 41 12.62 -9.45 2.62
C THR A 41 13.11 -10.71 3.34
N ILE A 42 12.23 -11.32 4.16
CA ILE A 42 12.59 -12.53 4.92
C ILE A 42 12.83 -13.74 3.99
N TYR A 43 12.08 -13.85 2.91
CA TYR A 43 12.33 -14.88 1.91
C TYR A 43 13.72 -14.74 1.28
N LEU A 44 14.10 -13.52 0.88
CA LEU A 44 15.39 -13.28 0.23
C LEU A 44 16.58 -13.47 1.18
N THR A 45 16.43 -13.08 2.45
CA THR A 45 17.51 -13.25 3.44
C THR A 45 17.59 -14.68 3.95
N ASP A 46 16.49 -15.26 4.42
CA ASP A 46 16.50 -16.51 5.18
C ASP A 46 16.37 -17.76 4.32
N SER A 47 15.64 -17.67 3.19
CA SER A 47 15.40 -18.83 2.32
C SER A 47 16.29 -18.81 1.08
N PHE A 48 16.51 -17.65 0.47
CA PHE A 48 17.33 -17.53 -0.76
C PHE A 48 18.79 -17.20 -0.48
N GLY A 49 19.13 -16.69 0.72
CA GLY A 49 20.49 -16.48 1.20
C GLY A 49 21.16 -15.21 0.65
N ILE A 50 20.41 -14.14 0.40
CA ILE A 50 20.96 -12.84 -0.03
C ILE A 50 21.17 -11.94 1.19
N SER A 51 22.29 -11.19 1.21
CA SER A 51 22.56 -10.27 2.30
C SER A 51 21.48 -9.17 2.43
N ALA A 52 21.13 -8.83 3.67
CA ALA A 52 20.13 -7.80 3.95
C ALA A 52 20.48 -6.43 3.31
N ALA A 53 21.78 -6.08 3.21
CA ALA A 53 22.24 -4.89 2.54
C ALA A 53 21.92 -4.88 1.03
N ALA A 54 22.10 -6.03 0.36
CA ALA A 54 21.75 -6.17 -1.06
C ALA A 54 20.23 -6.03 -1.28
N VAL A 55 19.40 -6.56 -0.37
CA VAL A 55 17.96 -6.38 -0.39
C VAL A 55 17.56 -4.91 -0.17
N GLY A 56 18.21 -4.21 0.75
CA GLY A 56 18.00 -2.77 0.96
C GLY A 56 18.33 -1.95 -0.30
N THR A 57 19.45 -2.26 -0.95
CA THR A 57 19.86 -1.61 -2.21
C THR A 57 18.89 -1.92 -3.35
N LEU A 58 18.39 -3.16 -3.45
CA LEU A 58 17.36 -3.56 -4.41
C LEU A 58 16.13 -2.66 -4.31
N PHE A 59 15.62 -2.45 -3.10
CA PHE A 59 14.44 -1.62 -2.88
C PHE A 59 14.68 -0.16 -3.28
N LEU A 60 15.88 0.38 -3.02
CA LEU A 60 16.25 1.73 -3.47
C LEU A 60 16.25 1.85 -5.00
N VAL A 61 16.95 0.93 -5.67
CA VAL A 61 17.05 0.93 -7.14
C VAL A 61 15.68 0.81 -7.79
N ALA A 62 14.84 -0.09 -7.27
CA ALA A 62 13.49 -0.27 -7.79
C ALA A 62 12.66 1.03 -7.67
N ARG A 63 12.79 1.78 -6.57
CA ARG A 63 12.07 3.06 -6.41
C ARG A 63 12.52 4.15 -7.36
N ILE A 64 13.78 4.18 -7.73
CA ILE A 64 14.27 5.09 -8.77
C ILE A 64 13.63 4.73 -10.12
N ILE A 65 13.52 3.45 -10.42
CA ILE A 65 12.86 2.97 -11.65
C ILE A 65 11.37 3.31 -11.62
N ASP A 66 10.67 3.08 -10.50
CA ASP A 66 9.24 3.42 -10.34
C ASP A 66 9.00 4.92 -10.60
N ALA A 67 9.87 5.80 -10.10
CA ALA A 67 9.77 7.25 -10.30
C ALA A 67 9.80 7.65 -11.78
N ILE A 68 10.44 6.84 -12.63
CA ILE A 68 10.50 7.03 -14.08
C ILE A 68 9.33 6.36 -14.78
N THR A 69 8.99 5.14 -14.40
CA THR A 69 7.97 4.32 -15.08
C THR A 69 6.55 4.79 -14.80
N ASP A 70 6.27 5.35 -13.62
CA ASP A 70 4.92 5.82 -13.27
C ASP A 70 4.40 6.95 -14.18
N PRO A 71 5.15 8.05 -14.43
CA PRO A 71 4.70 9.09 -15.36
C PRO A 71 4.56 8.57 -16.78
N ILE A 72 5.46 7.67 -17.20
CA ILE A 72 5.41 7.06 -18.54
C ILE A 72 4.13 6.24 -18.69
N MET A 73 3.81 5.40 -17.69
CA MET A 73 2.60 4.59 -17.72
C MET A 73 1.33 5.45 -17.70
N GLY A 74 1.32 6.53 -16.92
CA GLY A 74 0.22 7.50 -16.95
C GLY A 74 -0.02 8.07 -18.35
N MET A 75 1.05 8.48 -19.05
CA MET A 75 0.95 8.97 -20.43
C MET A 75 0.47 7.89 -21.41
N ILE A 76 0.93 6.65 -21.24
CA ILE A 76 0.51 5.52 -22.07
C ILE A 76 -1.00 5.27 -21.91
N VAL A 77 -1.51 5.22 -20.68
CA VAL A 77 -2.94 5.03 -20.38
C VAL A 77 -3.78 6.15 -20.97
N ASP A 78 -3.36 7.41 -20.80
CA ASP A 78 -4.10 8.57 -21.30
C ASP A 78 -4.22 8.57 -22.84
N ASN A 79 -3.20 8.08 -23.54
CA ASN A 79 -3.16 8.00 -25.00
C ASN A 79 -3.76 6.71 -25.56
N THR A 80 -4.15 5.77 -24.72
CA THR A 80 -4.70 4.48 -25.16
C THR A 80 -6.07 4.66 -25.79
N LYS A 81 -6.21 4.12 -27.01
CA LYS A 81 -7.47 4.06 -27.78
C LYS A 81 -7.85 2.61 -27.96
N SER A 82 -8.83 2.13 -27.18
CA SER A 82 -9.30 0.75 -27.24
C SER A 82 -10.83 0.69 -27.20
N LYS A 83 -11.40 -0.33 -27.84
CA LYS A 83 -12.84 -0.64 -27.77
C LYS A 83 -13.30 -0.97 -26.34
N MET A 84 -12.38 -1.41 -25.47
CA MET A 84 -12.64 -1.74 -24.08
C MET A 84 -12.54 -0.53 -23.13
N GLY A 85 -12.12 0.65 -23.61
CA GLY A 85 -11.78 1.80 -22.80
C GLY A 85 -10.26 1.99 -22.68
N LYS A 86 -9.81 2.95 -21.85
CA LYS A 86 -8.39 3.29 -21.69
C LYS A 86 -7.67 2.38 -20.72
N SER A 87 -8.31 2.00 -19.63
CA SER A 87 -7.69 1.28 -18.49
C SER A 87 -7.88 -0.24 -18.55
N ARG A 88 -9.05 -0.70 -19.01
CA ARG A 88 -9.43 -2.12 -18.98
C ARG A 88 -8.51 -3.06 -19.76
N PRO A 89 -7.92 -2.70 -20.92
CA PRO A 89 -6.96 -3.58 -21.60
C PRO A 89 -5.78 -3.97 -20.73
N TYR A 90 -5.24 -3.02 -19.96
CA TYR A 90 -4.13 -3.30 -19.06
C TYR A 90 -4.54 -4.24 -17.94
N LEU A 91 -5.72 -4.02 -17.33
CA LEU A 91 -6.25 -4.90 -16.28
C LEU A 91 -6.59 -6.31 -16.77
N LEU A 92 -6.73 -6.50 -18.07
CA LEU A 92 -6.95 -7.82 -18.65
C LEU A 92 -5.64 -8.60 -18.83
N PHE A 93 -4.59 -7.96 -19.36
CA PHE A 93 -3.36 -8.65 -19.75
C PHE A 93 -2.25 -8.57 -18.70
N VAL A 94 -2.07 -7.44 -18.04
CA VAL A 94 -0.96 -7.22 -17.09
C VAL A 94 -0.98 -8.16 -15.88
N PRO A 95 -2.14 -8.60 -15.32
CA PRO A 95 -2.14 -9.53 -14.19
C PRO A 95 -1.39 -10.83 -14.46
N ILE A 96 -1.35 -11.30 -15.70
CA ILE A 96 -0.61 -12.51 -16.09
C ILE A 96 0.90 -12.27 -15.91
N PHE A 97 1.42 -11.17 -16.46
CA PHE A 97 2.84 -10.81 -16.35
C PHE A 97 3.23 -10.47 -14.92
N MET A 98 2.35 -9.80 -14.17
CA MET A 98 2.55 -9.51 -12.75
C MET A 98 2.61 -10.80 -11.92
N GLY A 99 1.74 -11.77 -12.25
CA GLY A 99 1.78 -13.10 -11.63
C GLY A 99 3.10 -13.82 -11.89
N ILE A 100 3.57 -13.83 -13.13
CA ILE A 100 4.87 -14.43 -13.51
C ILE A 100 6.01 -13.73 -12.74
N ALA A 101 6.04 -12.40 -12.70
CA ALA A 101 7.05 -11.65 -11.98
C ALA A 101 7.01 -11.91 -10.45
N THR A 102 5.80 -12.05 -9.87
CA THR A 102 5.64 -12.43 -8.45
C THR A 102 6.21 -13.83 -8.19
N ILE A 103 5.91 -14.79 -9.06
CA ILE A 103 6.45 -16.16 -8.96
C ILE A 103 7.97 -16.15 -9.06
N MET A 104 8.55 -15.36 -9.98
CA MET A 104 10.00 -15.18 -10.09
C MET A 104 10.62 -14.62 -8.80
N CYS A 105 9.96 -13.64 -8.16
CA CYS A 105 10.44 -13.06 -6.89
C CYS A 105 10.51 -14.07 -5.74
N PHE A 106 9.67 -15.10 -5.75
CA PHE A 106 9.62 -16.17 -4.73
C PHE A 106 10.10 -17.54 -5.26
N SER A 107 10.88 -17.55 -6.32
CA SER A 107 11.52 -18.76 -6.84
C SER A 107 13.00 -18.79 -6.47
N SER A 108 13.52 -19.98 -6.22
CA SER A 108 14.92 -20.22 -5.83
C SER A 108 15.65 -21.07 -6.87
N PRO A 109 15.99 -20.51 -8.05
CA PRO A 109 16.79 -21.22 -9.03
C PRO A 109 18.19 -21.50 -8.49
N ASN A 110 18.76 -22.63 -8.88
CA ASN A 110 20.11 -23.02 -8.49
C ASN A 110 21.14 -22.21 -9.27
N LEU A 111 21.61 -21.11 -8.71
CA LEU A 111 22.51 -20.14 -9.31
C LEU A 111 23.70 -19.87 -8.40
N SER A 112 24.81 -19.39 -8.98
CA SER A 112 25.91 -18.82 -8.21
C SER A 112 25.45 -17.59 -7.39
N ASP A 113 26.22 -17.19 -6.39
CA ASP A 113 25.83 -16.04 -5.53
C ASP A 113 25.62 -14.75 -6.32
N THR A 114 26.48 -14.47 -7.31
CA THR A 114 26.27 -13.35 -8.23
C THR A 114 25.00 -13.55 -9.07
N GLY A 115 24.74 -14.77 -9.54
CA GLY A 115 23.54 -15.12 -10.30
C GLY A 115 22.26 -14.92 -9.50
N LYS A 116 22.25 -15.24 -8.20
CA LYS A 116 21.13 -15.01 -7.29
C LYS A 116 20.81 -13.50 -7.17
N ILE A 117 21.83 -12.66 -7.00
CA ILE A 117 21.64 -11.21 -6.93
C ILE A 117 21.02 -10.69 -8.22
N VAL A 118 21.59 -11.05 -9.37
CA VAL A 118 21.07 -10.64 -10.68
C VAL A 118 19.62 -11.11 -10.88
N TRP A 119 19.31 -12.36 -10.51
CA TRP A 119 17.96 -12.91 -10.59
C TRP A 119 16.95 -12.09 -9.79
N VAL A 120 17.27 -11.75 -8.55
CA VAL A 120 16.40 -10.99 -7.67
C VAL A 120 16.20 -9.55 -8.18
N TYR A 121 17.26 -8.92 -8.69
CA TYR A 121 17.14 -7.59 -9.28
C TYR A 121 16.23 -7.61 -10.51
N ILE A 122 16.41 -8.55 -11.43
CA ILE A 122 15.58 -8.67 -12.63
C ILE A 122 14.12 -8.95 -12.25
N SER A 123 13.87 -9.93 -11.37
CA SER A 123 12.52 -10.34 -10.99
C SER A 123 11.77 -9.22 -10.25
N TYR A 124 12.43 -8.52 -9.33
CA TYR A 124 11.78 -7.45 -8.57
C TYR A 124 11.56 -6.17 -9.39
N ILE A 125 12.50 -5.80 -10.27
CA ILE A 125 12.33 -4.67 -11.20
C ILE A 125 11.20 -4.97 -12.18
N LEU A 126 11.14 -6.18 -12.74
CA LEU A 126 10.07 -6.61 -13.61
C LEU A 126 8.72 -6.56 -12.88
N TRP A 127 8.69 -7.03 -11.63
CA TRP A 127 7.50 -6.92 -10.78
C TRP A 127 7.05 -5.46 -10.59
N GLY A 128 7.98 -4.54 -10.30
CA GLY A 128 7.70 -3.11 -10.15
C GLY A 128 7.08 -2.49 -11.41
N ILE A 129 7.66 -2.80 -12.59
CA ILE A 129 7.13 -2.34 -13.88
C ILE A 129 5.71 -2.88 -14.11
N CYS A 130 5.48 -4.18 -13.87
CA CYS A 130 4.16 -4.79 -14.00
C CYS A 130 3.17 -4.18 -12.99
N PHE A 131 3.62 -3.93 -11.75
CA PHE A 131 2.80 -3.27 -10.74
C PHE A 131 2.35 -1.89 -11.18
N THR A 132 3.27 -1.04 -11.66
CA THR A 132 2.93 0.28 -12.23
C THR A 132 1.97 0.17 -13.41
N ALA A 133 2.18 -0.82 -14.30
CA ALA A 133 1.33 -1.07 -15.45
C ALA A 133 -0.07 -1.59 -15.07
N MET A 134 -0.28 -2.09 -13.87
CA MET A 134 -1.58 -2.51 -13.34
C MET A 134 -2.22 -1.43 -12.45
N ASP A 135 -1.48 -0.86 -11.52
CA ASP A 135 -1.99 0.07 -10.50
C ASP A 135 -2.42 1.41 -11.11
N THR A 136 -1.61 1.96 -12.01
CA THR A 136 -1.93 3.24 -12.67
C THR A 136 -3.24 3.19 -13.46
N PRO A 137 -3.49 2.20 -14.37
CA PRO A 137 -4.79 2.07 -15.04
C PRO A 137 -5.93 1.76 -14.08
N TYR A 138 -5.68 0.97 -13.02
CA TYR A 138 -6.70 0.62 -12.04
C TYR A 138 -7.26 1.86 -11.34
N TRP A 139 -6.40 2.73 -10.82
CA TRP A 139 -6.86 3.96 -10.18
C TRP A 139 -7.40 4.98 -11.18
N SER A 140 -6.87 5.04 -12.40
CA SER A 140 -7.42 5.85 -13.49
C SER A 140 -8.86 5.42 -13.85
N LEU A 141 -9.16 4.12 -13.81
CA LEU A 141 -10.49 3.57 -14.02
C LEU A 141 -11.51 4.16 -13.04
N SER A 142 -11.15 4.39 -11.78
CA SER A 142 -12.05 4.96 -10.76
C SER A 142 -12.63 6.32 -11.17
N ALA A 143 -11.85 7.11 -11.89
CA ALA A 143 -12.28 8.43 -12.38
C ALA A 143 -13.19 8.34 -13.62
N ASN A 144 -13.17 7.20 -14.32
CA ASN A 144 -13.88 6.97 -15.56
C ASN A 144 -15.17 6.14 -15.40
N ILE A 145 -15.50 5.69 -14.19
CA ILE A 145 -16.73 4.92 -13.89
C ILE A 145 -17.93 5.84 -13.64
N THR A 146 -17.70 7.01 -13.03
CA THR A 146 -18.77 7.94 -12.70
C THR A 146 -18.31 9.39 -12.83
N GLN A 147 -19.22 10.28 -13.20
CA GLN A 147 -18.96 11.72 -13.24
C GLN A 147 -19.23 12.37 -11.88
N SER A 148 -19.99 11.73 -10.99
CA SER A 148 -20.35 12.22 -9.67
C SER A 148 -19.14 12.16 -8.71
N ALA A 149 -18.87 13.24 -7.99
CA ALA A 149 -17.84 13.27 -6.94
C ALA A 149 -18.18 12.31 -5.78
N GLN A 150 -19.47 12.22 -5.41
CA GLN A 150 -19.94 11.29 -4.37
C GLN A 150 -19.82 9.83 -4.82
N GLY A 151 -20.19 9.51 -6.06
CA GLY A 151 -20.03 8.17 -6.63
C GLY A 151 -18.56 7.74 -6.66
N ARG A 152 -17.65 8.65 -7.02
CA ARG A 152 -16.20 8.40 -7.02
C ARG A 152 -15.67 8.11 -5.62
N THR A 153 -16.12 8.89 -4.62
CA THR A 153 -15.78 8.63 -3.22
C THR A 153 -16.25 7.26 -2.75
N LYS A 154 -17.50 6.88 -3.07
CA LYS A 154 -18.02 5.53 -2.76
C LYS A 154 -17.17 4.41 -3.37
N ILE A 155 -16.77 4.56 -4.64
CA ILE A 155 -15.91 3.59 -5.36
C ILE A 155 -14.56 3.44 -4.67
N ILE A 156 -13.87 4.55 -4.39
CA ILE A 156 -12.54 4.54 -3.77
C ILE A 156 -12.61 3.97 -2.34
N THR A 157 -13.64 4.35 -1.56
CA THR A 157 -13.82 3.84 -0.20
C THR A 157 -14.10 2.34 -0.19
N SER A 158 -15.01 1.87 -1.05
CA SER A 158 -15.30 0.44 -1.22
C SER A 158 -14.03 -0.34 -1.60
N ALA A 159 -13.27 0.15 -2.59
CA ALA A 159 -12.04 -0.49 -3.03
C ALA A 159 -11.02 -0.61 -1.89
N ARG A 160 -10.79 0.46 -1.13
CA ARG A 160 -9.86 0.44 0.00
C ARG A 160 -10.31 -0.49 1.12
N THR A 161 -11.61 -0.51 1.42
CA THR A 161 -12.16 -1.41 2.44
C THR A 161 -11.97 -2.88 2.05
N ILE A 162 -12.26 -3.23 0.80
CA ILE A 162 -12.09 -4.60 0.29
C ILE A 162 -10.61 -4.98 0.21
N ALA A 163 -9.73 -4.03 -0.12
CA ALA A 163 -8.28 -4.24 -0.16
C ALA A 163 -7.69 -4.71 1.17
N PHE A 164 -8.20 -4.23 2.31
CA PHE A 164 -7.78 -4.71 3.63
C PHE A 164 -7.96 -6.22 3.80
N GLY A 165 -9.02 -6.80 3.20
CA GLY A 165 -9.22 -8.24 3.16
C GLY A 165 -8.05 -8.99 2.50
N GLY A 166 -7.46 -8.42 1.44
CA GLY A 166 -6.28 -8.99 0.78
C GLY A 166 -5.05 -9.03 1.69
N SER A 167 -4.76 -7.94 2.37
CA SER A 167 -3.66 -7.89 3.35
C SER A 167 -3.88 -8.88 4.50
N LEU A 168 -5.11 -9.01 4.98
CA LEU A 168 -5.46 -9.95 6.04
C LEU A 168 -5.25 -11.41 5.59
N VAL A 169 -5.74 -11.76 4.39
CA VAL A 169 -5.56 -13.11 3.82
C VAL A 169 -4.08 -13.46 3.74
N VAL A 170 -3.26 -12.57 3.19
CA VAL A 170 -1.82 -12.79 3.08
C VAL A 170 -1.18 -12.92 4.45
N SER A 171 -1.48 -12.03 5.39
CA SER A 171 -0.87 -12.04 6.72
C SER A 171 -1.18 -13.31 7.50
N VAL A 172 -2.41 -13.83 7.38
CA VAL A 172 -2.86 -15.01 8.14
C VAL A 172 -2.45 -16.32 7.48
N PHE A 173 -2.53 -16.41 6.15
CA PHE A 173 -2.41 -17.69 5.47
C PHE A 173 -1.03 -17.96 4.86
N THR A 174 -0.16 -16.96 4.63
CA THR A 174 1.11 -17.20 3.93
C THR A 174 2.02 -18.19 4.65
N LEU A 175 2.34 -17.98 5.91
CA LEU A 175 3.26 -18.90 6.63
C LEU A 175 2.67 -20.30 6.84
N PRO A 176 1.38 -20.45 7.23
CA PRO A 176 0.74 -21.78 7.25
C PRO A 176 0.78 -22.50 5.90
N LEU A 177 0.57 -21.79 4.80
CA LEU A 177 0.65 -22.38 3.46
C LEU A 177 2.08 -22.75 3.08
N VAL A 178 3.06 -21.89 3.39
CA VAL A 178 4.49 -22.20 3.18
C VAL A 178 4.90 -23.42 4.00
N ALA A 179 4.48 -23.50 5.26
CA ALA A 179 4.76 -24.67 6.11
C ALA A 179 4.12 -25.95 5.57
N LYS A 180 2.89 -25.86 5.04
CA LYS A 180 2.16 -27.01 4.48
C LYS A 180 2.75 -27.50 3.18
N PHE A 181 3.13 -26.60 2.26
CA PHE A 181 3.64 -26.96 0.94
C PHE A 181 5.17 -27.06 0.87
N GLY A 182 5.88 -26.60 1.89
CA GLY A 182 7.34 -26.56 1.92
C GLY A 182 7.98 -25.64 0.88
N ASN A 183 7.19 -24.79 0.21
CA ASN A 183 7.67 -24.01 -0.93
C ASN A 183 6.95 -22.65 -1.08
N TRP A 184 7.72 -21.57 -1.07
CA TRP A 184 7.25 -20.21 -1.28
C TRP A 184 6.68 -19.98 -2.68
N THR A 185 7.25 -20.64 -3.70
CA THR A 185 6.83 -20.50 -5.09
C THR A 185 5.38 -20.96 -5.30
N ILE A 186 4.97 -22.06 -4.62
CA ILE A 186 3.58 -22.55 -4.71
C ILE A 186 2.60 -21.52 -4.14
N VAL A 187 2.94 -20.90 -3.02
CA VAL A 187 2.11 -19.85 -2.41
C VAL A 187 2.02 -18.64 -3.34
N ALA A 188 3.14 -18.25 -3.97
CA ALA A 188 3.17 -17.16 -4.95
C ALA A 188 2.27 -17.48 -6.16
N ILE A 189 2.26 -18.72 -6.66
CA ILE A 189 1.37 -19.16 -7.74
C ILE A 189 -0.10 -19.03 -7.33
N VAL A 190 -0.48 -19.54 -6.15
CA VAL A 190 -1.86 -19.46 -5.65
C VAL A 190 -2.33 -18.01 -5.54
N TYR A 191 -1.52 -17.14 -4.94
CA TYR A 191 -1.86 -15.73 -4.80
C TYR A 191 -1.90 -14.99 -6.14
N SER A 192 -1.00 -15.31 -7.08
CA SER A 192 -0.99 -14.73 -8.41
C SER A 192 -2.25 -15.09 -9.21
N ILE A 193 -2.68 -16.35 -9.17
CA ILE A 193 -3.92 -16.80 -9.81
C ILE A 193 -5.13 -16.09 -9.16
N THR A 194 -5.18 -16.07 -7.84
CA THR A 194 -6.28 -15.40 -7.10
C THR A 194 -6.35 -13.92 -7.45
N ALA A 195 -5.22 -13.23 -7.49
CA ALA A 195 -5.14 -11.81 -7.83
C ALA A 195 -5.58 -11.53 -9.28
N ALA A 196 -5.17 -12.39 -10.22
CA ALA A 196 -5.59 -12.28 -11.62
C ALA A 196 -7.11 -12.44 -11.76
N ILE A 197 -7.70 -13.46 -11.12
CA ILE A 197 -9.15 -13.69 -11.13
C ILE A 197 -9.88 -12.46 -10.54
N CYS A 198 -9.43 -11.96 -9.39
CA CYS A 198 -10.02 -10.78 -8.76
C CYS A 198 -9.95 -9.54 -9.67
N THR A 199 -8.84 -9.33 -10.37
CA THR A 199 -8.69 -8.21 -11.31
C THR A 199 -9.59 -8.40 -12.53
N TRP A 200 -9.75 -9.60 -13.05
CA TRP A 200 -10.66 -9.88 -14.18
C TRP A 200 -12.13 -9.67 -13.82
N VAL A 201 -12.53 -9.94 -12.54
CA VAL A 201 -13.87 -9.55 -12.06
C VAL A 201 -14.09 -8.05 -12.23
N THR A 202 -13.08 -7.22 -11.98
CA THR A 202 -13.17 -5.78 -12.24
C THR A 202 -13.35 -5.48 -13.74
N VAL A 203 -12.57 -6.13 -14.60
CA VAL A 203 -12.64 -5.92 -16.06
C VAL A 203 -14.03 -6.20 -16.61
N TRP A 204 -14.68 -7.26 -16.14
CA TRP A 204 -16.01 -7.64 -16.63
C TRP A 204 -17.16 -6.94 -15.92
N GLY A 205 -16.99 -6.60 -14.64
CA GLY A 205 -18.03 -5.98 -13.80
C GLY A 205 -18.12 -4.46 -13.92
N VAL A 206 -17.09 -3.80 -14.47
CA VAL A 206 -17.01 -2.34 -14.55
C VAL A 206 -16.94 -1.87 -16.00
N ARG A 207 -17.70 -0.82 -16.33
CA ARG A 207 -17.65 -0.18 -17.66
C ARG A 207 -17.06 1.22 -17.53
N GLU A 208 -16.18 1.59 -18.44
CA GLU A 208 -15.67 2.96 -18.57
C GLU A 208 -16.68 3.84 -19.30
N ILE A 209 -16.95 5.01 -18.73
CA ILE A 209 -17.65 6.09 -19.43
C ILE A 209 -16.60 6.90 -20.16
N ASN A 210 -16.68 6.99 -21.47
CA ASN A 210 -15.77 7.80 -22.28
C ASN A 210 -15.92 9.29 -21.91
N THR A 211 -15.08 9.76 -21.00
CA THR A 211 -14.99 11.19 -20.67
C THR A 211 -13.92 11.82 -21.54
N ASN A 212 -14.32 12.69 -22.48
CA ASN A 212 -13.40 13.55 -23.25
C ASN A 212 -12.75 14.66 -22.40
N ARG A 213 -12.45 14.39 -21.13
CA ARG A 213 -11.73 15.34 -20.29
C ARG A 213 -10.28 15.40 -20.76
N LYS A 214 -9.88 16.53 -21.33
CA LYS A 214 -8.46 16.83 -21.60
C LYS A 214 -7.73 16.85 -20.25
N PRO A 215 -6.64 16.09 -20.06
CA PRO A 215 -5.84 16.18 -18.85
C PRO A 215 -5.34 17.62 -18.72
N GLN A 216 -5.60 18.25 -17.59
CA GLN A 216 -4.99 19.54 -17.28
C GLN A 216 -3.48 19.29 -17.09
N LYS A 217 -2.67 19.80 -18.02
CA LYS A 217 -1.19 19.75 -17.90
C LYS A 217 -0.80 20.57 -16.66
N GLN A 218 -0.56 19.87 -15.57
CA GLN A 218 -0.09 20.49 -14.33
C GLN A 218 1.43 20.57 -14.40
N GLY A 219 2.00 21.77 -14.43
CA GLY A 219 3.45 21.97 -14.54
C GLY A 219 4.15 21.86 -13.18
N ILE A 220 5.41 21.40 -13.17
CA ILE A 220 6.29 21.31 -11.99
C ILE A 220 6.39 22.67 -11.26
N LYS A 221 6.31 23.78 -12.00
CA LYS A 221 6.33 25.14 -11.43
C LYS A 221 5.12 25.39 -10.52
N GLN A 222 3.92 24.96 -10.93
CA GLN A 222 2.70 25.10 -10.14
C GLN A 222 2.74 24.21 -8.88
N LEU A 223 3.38 23.03 -8.98
CA LEU A 223 3.59 22.13 -7.86
C LEU A 223 4.51 22.73 -6.79
N LYS A 224 5.61 23.37 -7.21
CA LYS A 224 6.52 24.11 -6.32
C LYS A 224 5.82 25.31 -5.65
N GLU A 225 5.01 26.04 -6.39
CA GLU A 225 4.25 27.18 -5.88
C GLU A 225 3.22 26.73 -4.83
N LEU A 226 2.44 25.68 -5.13
CA LEU A 226 1.50 25.07 -4.19
C LEU A 226 2.19 24.64 -2.88
N PHE A 227 3.32 23.96 -3.00
CA PHE A 227 4.09 23.51 -1.84
C PHE A 227 4.65 24.66 -1.01
N LYS A 228 5.02 25.79 -1.63
CA LYS A 228 5.47 27.00 -0.93
C LYS A 228 4.32 27.74 -0.23
N THR A 229 3.19 27.86 -0.88
CA THR A 229 2.06 28.68 -0.41
C THR A 229 1.18 27.98 0.62
N ASN A 230 1.05 26.63 0.54
CA ASN A 230 0.19 25.84 1.42
C ASN A 230 0.99 25.22 2.58
N ARG A 231 1.21 26.03 3.64
CA ARG A 231 1.93 25.57 4.85
C ARG A 231 1.26 24.37 5.54
N PRO A 232 -0.07 24.34 5.75
CA PRO A 232 -0.75 23.15 6.33
C PRO A 232 -0.48 21.88 5.56
N LEU A 233 -0.52 21.91 4.22
CA LEU A 233 -0.25 20.77 3.36
C LEU A 233 1.15 20.20 3.61
N ARG A 234 2.18 21.06 3.69
CA ARG A 234 3.56 20.60 3.97
C ARG A 234 3.65 19.85 5.29
N ILE A 235 3.04 20.41 6.35
CA ILE A 235 3.07 19.80 7.69
C ILE A 235 2.37 18.44 7.66
N VAL A 236 1.18 18.37 7.07
CA VAL A 236 0.41 17.11 6.99
C VAL A 236 1.15 16.05 6.16
N LEU A 237 1.69 16.42 5.00
CA LEU A 237 2.44 15.47 4.14
C LEU A 237 3.71 14.96 4.82
N ILE A 238 4.46 15.81 5.52
CA ILE A 238 5.66 15.39 6.27
C ILE A 238 5.26 14.46 7.44
N SER A 239 4.19 14.80 8.17
CA SER A 239 3.69 13.94 9.26
C SER A 239 3.26 12.57 8.74
N MET A 240 2.56 12.50 7.61
CA MET A 240 2.18 11.24 6.97
C MET A 240 3.39 10.46 6.46
N LEU A 241 4.40 11.16 5.89
CA LEU A 241 5.63 10.55 5.43
C LEU A 241 6.35 9.83 6.58
N MET A 242 6.54 10.51 7.71
CA MET A 242 7.20 9.92 8.90
C MET A 242 6.41 8.73 9.46
N LEU A 243 5.09 8.85 9.51
CA LEU A 243 4.21 7.78 9.98
C LEU A 243 4.26 6.54 9.07
N GLU A 244 4.26 6.74 7.77
CA GLU A 244 4.35 5.63 6.79
C GLU A 244 5.74 4.96 6.79
N ILE A 245 6.83 5.73 6.97
CA ILE A 245 8.18 5.16 7.15
C ILE A 245 8.22 4.30 8.42
N THR A 246 7.68 4.80 9.54
CA THR A 246 7.61 4.08 10.80
C THR A 246 6.80 2.78 10.65
N TYR A 247 5.69 2.83 9.92
CA TYR A 247 4.88 1.65 9.61
C TYR A 247 5.64 0.62 8.77
N ALA A 248 6.34 1.07 7.73
CA ALA A 248 7.13 0.18 6.89
C ALA A 248 8.27 -0.51 7.67
N LEU A 249 8.96 0.24 8.53
CA LEU A 249 9.99 -0.30 9.41
C LEU A 249 9.40 -1.31 10.41
N ARG A 250 8.28 -0.97 11.06
CA ARG A 250 7.62 -1.88 12.00
C ARG A 250 7.24 -3.21 11.34
N ASN A 251 6.63 -3.16 10.16
CA ASN A 251 6.25 -4.35 9.43
C ASN A 251 7.48 -5.18 9.02
N GLY A 252 8.52 -4.54 8.53
CA GLY A 252 9.77 -5.21 8.16
C GLY A 252 10.43 -5.90 9.37
N PHE A 253 10.63 -5.18 10.47
CA PHE A 253 11.31 -5.73 11.66
C PHE A 253 10.45 -6.69 12.47
N SER A 254 9.13 -6.57 12.47
CA SER A 254 8.27 -7.37 13.35
C SER A 254 8.41 -8.87 13.07
N ILE A 255 8.61 -9.28 11.83
CA ILE A 255 8.81 -10.67 11.44
C ILE A 255 10.11 -11.21 12.06
N TYR A 256 11.22 -10.48 11.90
CA TYR A 256 12.51 -10.85 12.45
C TYR A 256 12.47 -10.89 13.98
N TYR A 257 11.84 -9.89 14.60
CA TYR A 257 11.70 -9.81 16.06
C TYR A 257 10.94 -11.00 16.62
N ILE A 258 9.84 -11.42 16.01
CA ILE A 258 9.05 -12.58 16.46
C ILE A 258 9.81 -13.89 16.21
N LYS A 259 10.43 -14.02 15.04
CA LYS A 259 11.17 -15.24 14.66
C LYS A 259 12.36 -15.47 15.56
N TYR A 260 13.25 -14.47 15.69
CA TYR A 260 14.55 -14.67 16.31
C TYR A 260 14.58 -14.39 17.83
N ASN A 261 13.73 -13.48 18.33
CA ASN A 261 13.74 -13.12 19.74
C ASN A 261 12.74 -13.95 20.56
N PHE A 262 11.60 -14.31 19.97
CA PHE A 262 10.61 -15.16 20.65
C PHE A 262 10.67 -16.63 20.23
N ASN A 263 11.40 -16.99 19.17
CA ASN A 263 11.36 -18.31 18.54
C ASN A 263 9.92 -18.76 18.24
N ALA A 264 9.06 -17.85 17.82
CA ALA A 264 7.63 -18.01 17.75
C ALA A 264 7.08 -17.72 16.34
N GLU A 265 7.68 -18.30 15.31
CA GLU A 265 7.31 -18.09 13.90
C GLU A 265 5.81 -18.28 13.62
N LEU A 266 5.19 -19.26 14.26
CA LEU A 266 3.76 -19.56 14.14
C LEU A 266 2.85 -18.41 14.59
N TYR A 267 3.36 -17.46 15.39
CA TYR A 267 2.61 -16.30 15.85
C TYR A 267 2.72 -15.07 14.93
N ILE A 268 3.59 -15.09 13.92
CA ILE A 268 3.72 -13.97 12.95
C ILE A 268 2.38 -13.64 12.28
N PRO A 269 1.60 -14.63 11.77
CA PRO A 269 0.29 -14.37 11.20
C PRO A 269 -0.69 -13.73 12.20
N LEU A 270 -0.64 -14.15 13.46
CA LEU A 270 -1.49 -13.61 14.52
C LEU A 270 -1.14 -12.14 14.82
N VAL A 271 0.14 -11.82 14.98
CA VAL A 271 0.61 -10.46 15.27
C VAL A 271 0.26 -9.51 14.14
N THR A 272 0.53 -9.88 12.89
CA THR A 272 0.22 -9.07 11.71
C THR A 272 -1.29 -8.95 11.49
N GLY A 273 -2.04 -10.04 11.68
CA GLY A 273 -3.49 -10.06 11.59
C GLY A 273 -4.15 -9.15 12.63
N ILE A 274 -3.69 -9.17 13.89
CA ILE A 274 -4.17 -8.26 14.94
C ILE A 274 -3.89 -6.81 14.56
N SER A 275 -2.68 -6.48 14.10
CA SER A 275 -2.31 -5.12 13.72
C SER A 275 -3.21 -4.58 12.59
N ILE A 276 -3.47 -5.38 11.56
CA ILE A 276 -4.32 -4.99 10.43
C ILE A 276 -5.78 -4.81 10.88
N THR A 277 -6.31 -5.79 11.62
CA THR A 277 -7.71 -5.76 12.07
C THR A 277 -7.96 -4.59 13.02
N THR A 278 -7.08 -4.37 13.99
CA THR A 278 -7.22 -3.24 14.92
C THR A 278 -7.01 -1.90 14.22
N GLY A 279 -6.10 -1.82 13.23
CA GLY A 279 -5.93 -0.63 12.39
C GLY A 279 -7.21 -0.29 11.61
N MET A 280 -7.87 -1.30 11.07
CA MET A 280 -9.16 -1.13 10.40
C MET A 280 -10.25 -0.63 11.38
N LEU A 281 -10.34 -1.21 12.58
CA LEU A 281 -11.26 -0.76 13.62
C LEU A 281 -10.98 0.69 14.05
N GLY A 282 -9.72 1.04 14.27
CA GLY A 282 -9.30 2.41 14.55
C GLY A 282 -9.72 3.39 13.46
N GLY A 283 -9.56 3.01 12.20
CA GLY A 283 -10.02 3.79 11.05
C GLY A 283 -11.54 4.00 11.04
N ILE A 284 -12.31 2.95 11.30
CA ILE A 284 -13.79 2.99 11.36
C ILE A 284 -14.25 3.90 12.51
N CYS A 285 -13.59 3.86 13.65
CA CYS A 285 -13.95 4.70 14.81
C CYS A 285 -13.51 6.17 14.67
N THR A 286 -12.62 6.47 13.73
CA THR A 286 -12.05 7.82 13.54
C THR A 286 -13.09 8.93 13.39
N PRO A 287 -14.16 8.80 12.58
CA PRO A 287 -15.17 9.86 12.46
C PRO A 287 -15.82 10.24 13.79
N SER A 288 -16.06 9.26 14.67
CA SER A 288 -16.64 9.49 16.01
C SER A 288 -15.62 10.17 16.94
N ILE A 289 -14.38 9.72 16.92
CA ILE A 289 -13.28 10.29 17.73
C ILE A 289 -13.00 11.74 17.30
N THR A 290 -12.94 12.00 16.00
CA THR A 290 -12.64 13.34 15.47
C THR A 290 -13.75 14.35 15.72
N LYS A 291 -15.00 13.92 15.89
CA LYS A 291 -16.10 14.81 16.33
C LYS A 291 -15.88 15.36 17.73
N ILE A 292 -15.23 14.59 18.62
CA ILE A 292 -15.01 14.97 20.03
C ILE A 292 -13.66 15.70 20.17
N LEU A 293 -12.59 15.14 19.65
CA LEU A 293 -11.23 15.63 19.85
C LEU A 293 -10.73 16.57 18.74
N GLY A 294 -11.37 16.54 17.57
CA GLY A 294 -10.86 17.19 16.37
C GLY A 294 -9.76 16.39 15.67
N LYS A 295 -9.61 16.56 14.35
CA LYS A 295 -8.68 15.78 13.50
C LYS A 295 -7.23 15.86 13.99
N ARG A 296 -6.74 17.06 14.34
CA ARG A 296 -5.36 17.27 14.77
C ARG A 296 -5.03 16.51 16.06
N LYS A 297 -5.88 16.62 17.08
CA LYS A 297 -5.63 15.94 18.37
C LYS A 297 -5.71 14.42 18.20
N THR A 298 -6.67 13.92 17.43
CA THR A 298 -6.79 12.48 17.13
C THR A 298 -5.50 11.94 16.48
N ALA A 299 -4.95 12.64 15.49
CA ALA A 299 -3.67 12.26 14.88
C ALA A 299 -2.51 12.27 15.89
N LEU A 300 -2.39 13.33 16.70
CA LEU A 300 -1.33 13.44 17.71
C LEU A 300 -1.41 12.35 18.78
N PHE A 301 -2.60 12.06 19.29
CA PHE A 301 -2.80 10.95 20.25
C PHE A 301 -2.46 9.61 19.63
N GLY A 302 -2.85 9.36 18.37
CA GLY A 302 -2.49 8.14 17.68
C GLY A 302 -0.97 7.97 17.53
N ILE A 303 -0.25 9.02 17.16
CA ILE A 303 1.22 9.02 17.07
C ILE A 303 1.85 8.80 18.45
N ALA A 304 1.36 9.47 19.51
CA ALA A 304 1.86 9.32 20.87
C ALA A 304 1.67 7.89 21.40
N ILE A 305 0.51 7.28 21.18
CA ILE A 305 0.25 5.88 21.57
C ILE A 305 1.21 4.92 20.85
N ASN A 306 1.48 5.16 19.56
CA ASN A 306 2.47 4.36 18.83
C ASN A 306 3.88 4.51 19.42
N ALA A 307 4.31 5.73 19.74
CA ALA A 307 5.62 5.98 20.37
C ALA A 307 5.73 5.27 21.73
N ILE A 308 4.69 5.36 22.58
CA ILE A 308 4.62 4.65 23.86
C ILE A 308 4.62 3.13 23.63
N GLY A 309 3.92 2.65 22.62
CA GLY A 309 3.88 1.23 22.26
C GLY A 309 5.27 0.69 21.89
N PHE A 310 6.04 1.40 21.06
CA PHE A 310 7.42 1.03 20.74
C PHE A 310 8.32 1.01 21.99
N LEU A 311 8.22 2.02 22.83
CA LEU A 311 8.97 2.07 24.08
C LEU A 311 8.58 0.90 25.00
N SER A 312 7.30 0.57 25.08
CA SER A 312 6.80 -0.56 25.87
C SER A 312 7.32 -1.90 25.35
N ILE A 313 7.34 -2.11 24.02
CA ILE A 313 7.93 -3.33 23.42
C ILE A 313 9.41 -3.42 23.73
N PHE A 314 10.15 -2.30 23.64
CA PHE A 314 11.56 -2.27 23.96
C PHE A 314 11.84 -2.62 25.43
N LEU A 315 11.05 -2.08 26.36
CA LEU A 315 11.20 -2.34 27.81
C LEU A 315 10.78 -3.76 28.21
N LEU A 316 9.80 -4.35 27.51
CA LEU A 316 9.37 -5.74 27.73
C LEU A 316 10.46 -6.74 27.34
N LYS A 317 11.41 -6.35 26.51
CA LYS A 317 12.39 -7.26 25.90
C LYS A 317 11.67 -8.47 25.27
N TYR A 318 12.08 -9.70 25.61
CA TYR A 318 11.53 -10.94 25.06
C TYR A 318 10.66 -11.71 26.06
N SER A 319 10.20 -11.08 27.13
CA SER A 319 9.66 -11.78 28.29
C SER A 319 8.20 -12.22 28.13
N ASN A 320 7.39 -11.54 27.31
CA ASN A 320 5.95 -11.83 27.28
C ASN A 320 5.30 -11.55 25.92
N LEU A 321 5.14 -12.61 25.12
CA LEU A 321 4.47 -12.54 23.81
C LEU A 321 3.02 -12.06 23.91
N LYS A 322 2.27 -12.47 24.95
CA LYS A 322 0.87 -12.07 25.12
C LYS A 322 0.74 -10.55 25.32
N MET A 323 1.63 -9.97 26.11
CA MET A 323 1.67 -8.53 26.35
C MET A 323 2.05 -7.76 25.07
N MET A 324 2.98 -8.29 24.28
CA MET A 324 3.31 -7.75 22.95
C MET A 324 2.10 -7.72 22.02
N LEU A 325 1.28 -8.79 22.01
CA LEU A 325 0.04 -8.84 21.21
C LEU A 325 -0.94 -7.73 21.61
N VAL A 326 -1.11 -7.51 22.92
CA VAL A 326 -1.99 -6.45 23.44
C VAL A 326 -1.47 -5.07 23.04
N ILE A 327 -0.18 -4.82 23.19
CA ILE A 327 0.44 -3.55 22.79
C ILE A 327 0.27 -3.34 21.26
N ASN A 328 0.51 -4.36 20.46
CA ASN A 328 0.29 -4.28 19.01
C ASN A 328 -1.17 -3.97 18.64
N ALA A 329 -2.14 -4.49 19.37
CA ALA A 329 -3.55 -4.19 19.15
C ALA A 329 -3.86 -2.69 19.42
N PHE A 330 -3.35 -2.13 20.51
CA PHE A 330 -3.50 -0.69 20.80
C PHE A 330 -2.75 0.20 19.79
N MET A 331 -1.55 -0.20 19.39
CA MET A 331 -0.80 0.49 18.34
C MET A 331 -1.55 0.48 17.01
N GLY A 332 -2.13 -0.65 16.62
CA GLY A 332 -2.94 -0.76 15.39
C GLY A 332 -4.15 0.17 15.42
N LEU A 333 -4.94 0.17 16.50
CA LEU A 333 -6.08 1.08 16.69
C LEU A 333 -5.67 2.55 16.54
N ALA A 334 -4.60 2.92 17.22
CA ALA A 334 -4.07 4.28 17.23
C ALA A 334 -3.55 4.71 15.85
N GLU A 335 -2.89 3.81 15.15
CA GLU A 335 -2.36 4.02 13.80
C GLU A 335 -3.48 4.22 12.78
N GLY A 336 -4.51 3.36 12.81
CA GLY A 336 -5.67 3.51 11.93
C GLY A 336 -6.36 4.85 12.13
N ALA A 337 -6.55 5.27 13.39
CA ALA A 337 -7.13 6.57 13.72
C ALA A 337 -6.27 7.75 13.26
N ALA A 338 -4.95 7.68 13.44
CA ALA A 338 -4.02 8.72 12.99
C ALA A 338 -4.01 8.84 11.46
N ASN A 339 -3.95 7.70 10.75
CA ASN A 339 -3.88 7.69 9.29
C ASN A 339 -5.12 8.30 8.65
N ILE A 340 -6.32 7.90 9.09
CA ILE A 340 -7.60 8.45 8.57
C ILE A 340 -7.74 9.93 8.93
N SER A 341 -7.33 10.34 10.13
CA SER A 341 -7.35 11.76 10.53
C SER A 341 -6.45 12.61 9.63
N LEU A 342 -5.20 12.17 9.40
CA LEU A 342 -4.26 12.88 8.53
C LEU A 342 -4.73 12.89 7.08
N ALA A 343 -5.26 11.78 6.56
CA ALA A 343 -5.83 11.72 5.22
C ALA A 343 -7.01 12.69 5.04
N SER A 344 -7.86 12.83 6.07
CA SER A 344 -8.94 13.83 6.09
C SER A 344 -8.42 15.27 6.11
N MET A 345 -7.28 15.52 6.78
CA MET A 345 -6.64 16.84 6.78
C MET A 345 -6.02 17.21 5.43
N VAL A 346 -5.62 16.23 4.60
CA VAL A 346 -5.18 16.47 3.22
C VAL A 346 -6.32 17.10 2.40
N ALA A 347 -7.56 16.62 2.58
CA ALA A 347 -8.73 17.22 1.94
C ALA A 347 -8.98 18.67 2.41
N ASP A 348 -8.84 18.93 3.71
CA ASP A 348 -8.96 20.31 4.25
C ASP A 348 -7.88 21.26 3.67
N CYS A 349 -6.70 20.71 3.34
CA CYS A 349 -5.64 21.49 2.69
C CYS A 349 -6.00 21.91 1.25
N VAL A 350 -6.91 21.19 0.57
CA VAL A 350 -7.46 21.62 -0.73
C VAL A 350 -8.26 22.90 -0.56
N GLU A 351 -9.18 22.92 0.42
CA GLU A 351 -10.02 24.08 0.72
C GLU A 351 -9.20 25.28 1.18
N TYR A 352 -8.20 25.04 2.04
CA TYR A 352 -7.27 26.09 2.47
C TYR A 352 -6.47 26.67 1.29
N GLY A 353 -6.02 25.81 0.37
CA GLY A 353 -5.31 26.25 -0.83
C GLY A 353 -6.18 27.11 -1.74
N GLU A 354 -7.43 26.71 -1.94
CA GLU A 354 -8.42 27.46 -2.72
C GLU A 354 -8.74 28.82 -2.08
N TRP A 355 -8.98 28.84 -0.77
CA TRP A 355 -9.19 30.08 -0.02
C TRP A 355 -8.03 31.06 -0.17
N LYS A 356 -6.80 30.58 -0.10
CA LYS A 356 -5.60 31.42 -0.11
C LYS A 356 -5.20 31.91 -1.51
N THR A 357 -5.42 31.12 -2.55
CA THR A 357 -4.91 31.38 -3.91
C THR A 357 -6.01 31.65 -4.94
N GLY A 358 -7.27 31.44 -4.59
CA GLY A 358 -8.41 31.51 -5.50
C GLY A 358 -8.43 30.36 -6.53
N LYS A 359 -7.50 29.38 -6.44
CA LYS A 359 -7.38 28.26 -7.37
C LYS A 359 -7.52 26.92 -6.65
N ARG A 360 -8.45 26.09 -7.11
CA ARG A 360 -8.63 24.73 -6.59
C ARG A 360 -7.62 23.79 -7.23
N SER A 361 -6.72 23.22 -6.43
CA SER A 361 -5.61 22.35 -6.90
C SER A 361 -5.73 20.94 -6.32
N GLU A 362 -6.92 20.35 -6.34
CA GLU A 362 -7.22 19.04 -5.72
C GLU A 362 -6.35 17.92 -6.30
N GLY A 363 -6.34 17.75 -7.62
CA GLY A 363 -5.55 16.70 -8.27
C GLY A 363 -4.06 16.77 -7.94
N MET A 364 -3.51 17.99 -7.83
CA MET A 364 -2.10 18.20 -7.50
C MET A 364 -1.77 17.82 -6.05
N ILE A 365 -2.67 18.11 -5.12
CA ILE A 365 -2.51 17.76 -3.69
C ILE A 365 -2.55 16.24 -3.51
N PHE A 366 -3.50 15.56 -4.16
CA PHE A 366 -3.58 14.09 -4.11
C PHE A 366 -2.40 13.41 -4.82
N SER A 367 -1.89 13.96 -5.92
CA SER A 367 -0.67 13.46 -6.57
C SER A 367 0.55 13.56 -5.66
N LEU A 368 0.70 14.68 -4.93
CA LEU A 368 1.75 14.83 -3.91
C LEU A 368 1.62 13.80 -2.79
N ASN A 369 0.39 13.49 -2.36
CA ASN A 369 0.15 12.49 -1.34
C ASN A 369 0.53 11.08 -1.81
N ILE A 370 0.23 10.72 -3.05
CA ILE A 370 0.65 9.43 -3.64
C ILE A 370 2.17 9.37 -3.76
N PHE A 371 2.81 10.42 -4.27
CA PHE A 371 4.26 10.51 -4.39
C PHE A 371 4.96 10.36 -3.02
N LYS A 372 4.44 11.02 -1.98
CA LYS A 372 4.91 10.87 -0.60
C LYS A 372 4.87 9.40 -0.12
N SER A 373 3.79 8.66 -0.40
CA SER A 373 3.68 7.26 0.02
C SER A 373 4.71 6.36 -0.67
N LYS A 374 5.03 6.64 -1.93
CA LYS A 374 6.12 5.94 -2.65
C LYS A 374 7.48 6.22 -2.02
N ILE A 375 7.77 7.49 -1.67
CA ILE A 375 9.01 7.84 -0.95
C ILE A 375 9.06 7.13 0.40
N ALA A 376 7.98 7.10 1.16
CA ALA A 376 7.92 6.43 2.45
C ALA A 376 8.24 4.94 2.33
N SER A 377 7.66 4.25 1.36
CA SER A 377 7.91 2.84 1.09
C SER A 377 9.36 2.58 0.66
N ALA A 378 9.93 3.48 -0.15
CA ALA A 378 11.33 3.40 -0.57
C ALA A 378 12.28 3.47 0.64
N ILE A 379 12.12 4.52 1.44
CA ILE A 379 12.96 4.77 2.61
C ILE A 379 12.77 3.65 3.64
N GLY A 380 11.52 3.27 3.96
CA GLY A 380 11.23 2.24 4.95
C GLY A 380 11.79 0.87 4.58
N GLY A 381 11.59 0.43 3.33
CA GLY A 381 12.12 -0.85 2.85
C GLY A 381 13.65 -0.89 2.82
N SER A 382 14.28 0.19 2.33
CA SER A 382 15.74 0.28 2.27
C SER A 382 16.37 0.35 3.65
N LEU A 383 15.82 1.17 4.55
CA LEU A 383 16.31 1.31 5.92
C LEU A 383 16.19 -0.02 6.68
N CYS A 384 15.14 -0.80 6.48
CA CYS A 384 15.01 -2.11 7.10
C CYS A 384 16.20 -3.01 6.74
N GLY A 385 16.53 -3.12 5.44
CA GLY A 385 17.67 -3.91 4.98
C GLY A 385 19.02 -3.40 5.50
N TYR A 386 19.26 -2.09 5.48
CA TYR A 386 20.52 -1.50 5.94
C TYR A 386 20.69 -1.61 7.46
N ILE A 387 19.62 -1.42 8.24
CA ILE A 387 19.69 -1.57 9.70
C ILE A 387 19.97 -3.03 10.06
N LEU A 388 19.32 -4.01 9.41
CA LEU A 388 19.61 -5.43 9.60
C LEU A 388 21.08 -5.75 9.33
N ALA A 389 21.62 -5.22 8.22
CA ALA A 389 23.04 -5.39 7.90
C ALA A 389 23.97 -4.74 8.93
N TYR A 390 23.63 -3.53 9.38
CA TYR A 390 24.43 -2.78 10.36
C TYR A 390 24.49 -3.46 11.73
N ILE A 391 23.40 -4.06 12.20
CA ILE A 391 23.36 -4.82 13.46
C ILE A 391 23.98 -6.22 13.37
N GLY A 392 24.55 -6.58 12.20
CA GLY A 392 25.22 -7.87 12.01
C GLY A 392 24.27 -9.05 11.88
N TYR A 393 23.04 -8.83 11.36
CA TYR A 393 22.07 -9.88 11.17
C TYR A 393 22.61 -11.01 10.27
N THR A 394 22.60 -12.25 10.77
CA THR A 394 22.89 -13.49 10.04
C THR A 394 21.65 -14.34 9.96
N ALA A 395 21.30 -14.77 8.76
CA ALA A 395 20.08 -15.54 8.52
C ALA A 395 20.20 -16.94 9.16
N ASN A 396 19.11 -17.39 9.80
CA ASN A 396 18.99 -18.73 10.40
C ASN A 396 20.02 -19.08 11.50
N GLU A 397 20.66 -18.06 12.07
CA GLU A 397 21.55 -18.19 13.23
C GLU A 397 20.95 -17.51 14.46
N SER A 398 21.39 -17.93 15.66
CA SER A 398 21.04 -17.22 16.88
C SER A 398 21.67 -15.84 16.89
N GLN A 399 20.85 -14.80 16.98
CA GLN A 399 21.34 -13.42 16.97
C GLN A 399 22.00 -13.06 18.31
N SER A 400 23.13 -12.34 18.25
CA SER A 400 23.75 -11.80 19.46
C SER A 400 22.83 -10.78 20.12
N THR A 401 22.66 -10.86 21.43
CA THR A 401 21.88 -9.92 22.26
C THR A 401 22.53 -8.54 22.31
#